data_69cf83d83f7944cfcf995f72b476ed38
#
_entry.id   69cf83d83f7944cfcf995f72b476ed38
#
_cell.length_a   1.000
_cell.length_b   1.000
_cell.length_c   1.000
_cell.angle_alpha   90.00
_cell.angle_beta   90.00
_cell.angle_gamma   90.00
#
_symmetry.space_group_name_H-M   'P 1'
#
loop_
_entity.id
_entity.type
_entity.pdbx_description
1 polymer ?
#
loop_
_entity_poly.entity_id
_entity_poly.type
_entity_poly.pdbx_seq_one_letter_code
_entity_poly.pdbx_strand_id
1 'polypeptide(L)'
;MVERVVRKQLAFCLLLGLAIGTLAAQDKAPEKASGSRTLKVKLNYTGSGTVDDKHQIVVFVFDSPDFMQGNAMPVGSQSTPSKKGGVTFSDVASSPVYLTAVFDPAGQYDGMSAPPSGSSLGLYSKTPGTPEPIKIEPGETVEVELAFDDTAKMP
;
A
#
# COMPACT_ATOMS: atom_id res chain seq x y z
N MET A 1 -51.66 26.43 61.63
CA MET A 1 -52.62 27.41 61.15
C MET A 1 -52.72 27.15 59.65
N VAL A 2 -53.67 26.30 59.33
CA VAL A 2 -54.87 26.67 58.57
C VAL A 2 -54.49 26.90 57.09
N GLU A 3 -54.84 26.02 56.35
CA GLU A 3 -56.01 25.61 55.56
C GLU A 3 -55.79 25.87 54.10
N ARG A 4 -56.04 25.02 53.29
CA ARG A 4 -57.14 24.35 52.58
C ARG A 4 -56.98 24.57 51.06
N VAL A 5 -56.93 23.49 50.35
CA VAL A 5 -58.03 22.76 49.70
C VAL A 5 -58.51 23.39 48.40
N VAL A 6 -58.71 22.50 47.49
CA VAL A 6 -59.78 22.34 46.48
C VAL A 6 -59.25 22.29 45.01
N ARG A 7 -59.16 21.05 44.51
CA ARG A 7 -60.06 20.42 43.54
C ARG A 7 -60.47 21.23 42.32
N LYS A 8 -60.21 20.70 41.20
CA LYS A 8 -61.14 20.18 40.14
C LYS A 8 -60.37 20.03 38.85
N GLN A 9 -60.25 18.83 38.40
CA GLN A 9 -61.11 18.07 37.50
C GLN A 9 -61.20 18.56 36.05
N LEU A 10 -60.91 17.58 35.21
CA LEU A 10 -61.48 17.26 33.88
C LEU A 10 -61.09 18.16 32.69
N ALA A 11 -60.44 17.55 31.74
CA ALA A 11 -60.97 17.20 30.41
C ALA A 11 -59.78 16.69 29.61
N PHE A 12 -59.67 15.40 29.36
CA PHE A 12 -60.13 14.68 28.21
C PHE A 12 -59.98 15.45 26.90
N CYS A 13 -58.87 15.26 26.20
CA CYS A 13 -58.80 15.37 24.74
C CYS A 13 -57.83 14.33 24.18
N LEU A 14 -58.42 13.28 23.70
CA LEU A 14 -57.85 12.23 22.89
C LEU A 14 -57.51 12.88 21.52
N LEU A 15 -56.25 13.06 21.22
CA LEU A 15 -55.82 13.33 19.85
C LEU A 15 -54.79 12.26 19.47
N LEU A 16 -55.31 11.33 18.71
CA LEU A 16 -54.60 10.31 17.95
C LEU A 16 -53.77 10.99 16.88
N GLY A 17 -52.49 11.28 17.20
CA GLY A 17 -51.50 11.75 16.26
C GLY A 17 -50.74 10.57 15.69
N LEU A 18 -51.13 10.16 14.49
CA LEU A 18 -50.42 9.16 13.68
C LEU A 18 -49.08 9.76 13.27
N ALA A 19 -48.03 9.54 14.06
CA ALA A 19 -46.66 9.87 13.65
C ALA A 19 -46.19 8.79 12.67
N ILE A 20 -46.31 9.12 11.38
CA ILE A 20 -45.63 8.39 10.30
C ILE A 20 -44.13 8.66 10.50
N GLY A 21 -43.45 7.73 11.18
CA GLY A 21 -42.01 7.70 11.25
C GLY A 21 -41.44 7.41 9.88
N THR A 22 -40.99 8.44 9.19
CA THR A 22 -40.10 8.28 8.03
C THR A 22 -38.82 7.64 8.53
N LEU A 23 -38.67 6.35 8.27
CA LEU A 23 -37.41 5.64 8.41
C LEU A 23 -36.47 6.27 7.37
N ALA A 24 -35.68 7.26 7.81
CA ALA A 24 -34.53 7.71 7.03
C ALA A 24 -33.57 6.52 6.97
N ALA A 25 -33.55 5.82 5.86
CA ALA A 25 -32.46 4.92 5.54
C ALA A 25 -31.21 5.80 5.52
N GLN A 26 -30.43 5.73 6.60
CA GLN A 26 -29.07 6.23 6.59
C GLN A 26 -28.31 5.37 5.58
N ASP A 27 -28.09 5.94 4.43
CA ASP A 27 -27.15 5.43 3.44
C ASP A 27 -25.78 5.43 4.15
N LYS A 28 -25.44 4.26 4.72
CA LYS A 28 -24.15 4.06 5.35
C LYS A 28 -23.13 4.13 4.22
N ALA A 29 -22.49 5.29 4.08
CA ALA A 29 -21.33 5.43 3.21
C ALA A 29 -20.40 4.23 3.46
N PRO A 30 -19.87 3.59 2.42
CA PRO A 30 -19.00 2.44 2.60
C PRO A 30 -17.86 2.85 3.54
N GLU A 31 -17.83 2.24 4.70
CA GLU A 31 -16.78 2.40 5.69
C GLU A 31 -15.48 2.01 4.98
N LYS A 32 -14.64 3.01 4.72
CA LYS A 32 -13.33 2.80 4.11
C LYS A 32 -12.59 1.84 5.03
N ALA A 33 -12.40 0.60 4.57
CA ALA A 33 -11.75 -0.43 5.35
C ALA A 33 -10.43 0.12 5.89
N SER A 34 -10.36 0.34 7.19
CA SER A 34 -9.18 0.84 7.87
C SER A 34 -8.32 -0.35 8.25
N GLY A 35 -7.16 -0.49 7.62
CA GLY A 35 -6.18 -1.52 7.92
C GLY A 35 -4.88 -1.21 7.21
N SER A 36 -3.76 -1.42 7.89
CA SER A 36 -2.44 -1.29 7.29
C SER A 36 -2.26 -2.35 6.20
N ARG A 37 -1.78 -1.94 5.03
CA ARG A 37 -1.38 -2.85 3.95
C ARG A 37 0.10 -3.16 4.10
N THR A 38 0.45 -4.43 4.02
CA THR A 38 1.86 -4.85 4.12
C THR A 38 2.25 -5.64 2.88
N LEU A 39 3.37 -5.25 2.27
CA LEU A 39 3.99 -5.96 1.16
C LEU A 39 5.32 -6.56 1.64
N LYS A 40 5.43 -7.89 1.58
CA LYS A 40 6.67 -8.62 1.82
C LYS A 40 7.25 -9.06 0.48
N VAL A 41 8.50 -8.72 0.23
CA VAL A 41 9.19 -9.05 -0.99
C VAL A 41 10.35 -10.00 -0.67
N LYS A 42 10.31 -11.19 -1.23
CA LYS A 42 11.47 -12.10 -1.27
C LYS A 42 12.28 -11.81 -2.52
N LEU A 43 13.57 -11.60 -2.35
CA LEU A 43 14.49 -11.38 -3.46
C LEU A 43 15.21 -12.67 -3.82
N ASN A 44 15.42 -12.86 -5.11
CA ASN A 44 16.24 -13.93 -5.67
C ASN A 44 17.10 -13.35 -6.82
N TYR A 45 18.21 -12.70 -6.44
CA TYR A 45 19.17 -12.20 -7.41
C TYR A 45 20.18 -13.28 -7.76
N THR A 46 20.22 -13.68 -9.04
CA THR A 46 21.10 -14.72 -9.56
C THR A 46 22.28 -14.20 -10.38
N GLY A 47 22.41 -12.89 -10.48
CA GLY A 47 23.54 -12.25 -11.17
C GLY A 47 24.88 -12.46 -10.49
N SER A 48 25.94 -12.09 -11.20
CA SER A 48 27.35 -12.35 -10.80
C SER A 48 27.87 -11.41 -9.72
N GLY A 49 27.25 -10.24 -9.52
CA GLY A 49 27.71 -9.23 -8.56
C GLY A 49 27.71 -9.74 -7.11
N THR A 50 28.59 -9.22 -6.27
CA THR A 50 28.63 -9.48 -4.85
C THR A 50 27.67 -8.54 -4.15
N VAL A 51 26.69 -9.08 -3.44
CA VAL A 51 25.74 -8.31 -2.63
C VAL A 51 26.16 -8.39 -1.17
N ASP A 52 26.42 -7.27 -0.55
CA ASP A 52 26.89 -7.11 0.83
C ASP A 52 26.43 -5.75 1.41
N ASP A 53 26.92 -5.37 2.56
CA ASP A 53 26.56 -4.11 3.23
C ASP A 53 26.93 -2.84 2.44
N LYS A 54 27.89 -2.94 1.53
CA LYS A 54 28.31 -1.81 0.65
C LYS A 54 27.61 -1.84 -0.71
N HIS A 55 27.22 -3.02 -1.15
CA HIS A 55 26.62 -3.26 -2.47
C HIS A 55 25.24 -3.88 -2.24
N GLN A 56 24.30 -3.05 -1.83
CA GLN A 56 22.95 -3.51 -1.48
C GLN A 56 22.05 -3.54 -2.71
N ILE A 57 21.07 -4.42 -2.70
CA ILE A 57 19.94 -4.37 -3.62
C ILE A 57 18.93 -3.39 -3.04
N VAL A 58 18.55 -2.40 -3.83
CA VAL A 58 17.49 -1.43 -3.47
C VAL A 58 16.20 -1.85 -4.16
N VAL A 59 15.14 -1.96 -3.40
CA VAL A 59 13.81 -2.33 -3.86
C VAL A 59 12.90 -1.12 -3.76
N PHE A 60 12.15 -0.84 -4.83
CA PHE A 60 11.24 0.29 -4.93
C PHE A 60 9.82 -0.17 -5.14
N VAL A 61 8.89 0.53 -4.52
CA VAL A 61 7.45 0.39 -4.74
C VAL A 61 6.93 1.68 -5.38
N PHE A 62 6.11 1.53 -6.42
CA PHE A 62 5.45 2.61 -7.14
C PHE A 62 3.93 2.43 -7.10
N ASP A 63 3.19 3.52 -7.17
CA ASP A 63 1.72 3.52 -7.28
C ASP A 63 1.22 3.64 -8.73
N SER A 64 2.14 3.78 -9.69
CA SER A 64 1.85 3.85 -11.12
C SER A 64 2.81 2.99 -11.93
N PRO A 65 2.37 2.34 -13.03
CA PRO A 65 3.26 1.64 -13.95
C PRO A 65 4.16 2.58 -14.78
N ASP A 66 3.90 3.88 -14.75
CA ASP A 66 4.59 4.90 -15.56
C ASP A 66 6.03 5.18 -15.08
N PHE A 67 6.45 4.57 -13.98
CA PHE A 67 7.83 4.64 -13.50
C PHE A 67 8.86 4.16 -14.55
N MET A 68 8.48 3.21 -15.41
CA MET A 68 9.31 2.73 -16.51
C MET A 68 9.65 3.84 -17.53
N GLN A 69 8.85 4.89 -17.59
CA GLN A 69 9.03 6.05 -18.46
C GLN A 69 9.67 7.23 -17.72
N GLY A 70 10.04 7.05 -16.46
CA GLY A 70 10.59 8.12 -15.61
C GLY A 70 9.55 9.14 -15.12
N ASN A 71 8.26 8.84 -15.24
CA ASN A 71 7.17 9.78 -14.91
C ASN A 71 6.57 9.58 -13.52
N ALA A 72 7.06 8.60 -12.75
CA ALA A 72 6.58 8.35 -11.40
C ALA A 72 7.75 8.24 -10.41
N MET A 73 7.53 8.77 -9.22
CA MET A 73 8.45 8.63 -8.09
C MET A 73 8.06 7.41 -7.26
N PRO A 74 9.04 6.73 -6.65
CA PRO A 74 8.72 5.64 -5.74
C PRO A 74 7.97 6.15 -4.51
N VAL A 75 6.95 5.41 -4.09
CA VAL A 75 6.21 5.65 -2.84
C VAL A 75 6.84 4.96 -1.64
N GLY A 76 7.84 4.11 -1.87
CA GLY A 76 8.64 3.47 -0.83
C GLY A 76 9.89 2.83 -1.40
N SER A 77 10.94 2.78 -0.59
CA SER A 77 12.19 2.09 -0.90
C SER A 77 12.72 1.36 0.33
N GLN A 78 13.33 0.21 0.11
CA GLN A 78 14.01 -0.60 1.11
C GLN A 78 15.24 -1.25 0.47
N SER A 79 16.26 -1.54 1.26
CA SER A 79 17.45 -2.23 0.77
C SER A 79 17.78 -3.48 1.57
N THR A 80 18.55 -4.37 0.95
CA THR A 80 19.02 -5.60 1.58
C THR A 80 20.44 -5.93 1.13
N PRO A 81 21.31 -6.38 2.05
CA PRO A 81 22.68 -6.83 1.73
C PRO A 81 22.73 -8.31 1.33
N SER A 82 21.64 -8.88 0.82
CA SER A 82 21.57 -10.30 0.50
C SER A 82 20.90 -10.57 -0.84
N LYS A 83 21.52 -11.45 -1.65
CA LYS A 83 20.97 -11.94 -2.92
C LYS A 83 19.63 -12.67 -2.77
N LYS A 84 19.45 -13.34 -1.63
CA LYS A 84 18.23 -14.08 -1.26
C LYS A 84 17.60 -13.48 -0.01
N GLY A 85 17.65 -12.16 0.12
CA GLY A 85 17.09 -11.44 1.23
C GLY A 85 15.60 -11.17 1.07
N GLY A 86 15.06 -10.45 2.03
CA GLY A 86 13.69 -9.97 1.97
C GLY A 86 13.60 -8.55 2.49
N VAL A 87 12.63 -7.81 1.98
CA VAL A 87 12.27 -6.48 2.47
C VAL A 87 10.78 -6.44 2.78
N THR A 88 10.39 -5.57 3.68
CA THR A 88 8.98 -5.41 4.08
C THR A 88 8.60 -3.94 4.01
N PHE A 89 7.54 -3.65 3.27
CA PHE A 89 6.90 -2.35 3.22
C PHE A 89 5.63 -2.42 4.07
N SER A 90 5.62 -1.70 5.18
CA SER A 90 4.44 -1.51 6.03
C SER A 90 3.70 -0.25 5.63
N ASP A 91 2.41 -0.20 5.93
CA ASP A 91 1.58 0.99 5.70
C ASP A 91 1.57 1.47 4.24
N VAL A 92 1.53 0.50 3.30
CA VAL A 92 1.44 0.81 1.87
C VAL A 92 0.14 1.57 1.60
N ALA A 93 0.29 2.85 1.20
CA ALA A 93 -0.84 3.77 1.07
C ALA A 93 -1.75 3.45 -0.12
N SER A 94 -1.16 2.94 -1.21
CA SER A 94 -1.82 2.71 -2.50
C SER A 94 -2.01 1.23 -2.80
N SER A 95 -3.02 0.90 -3.60
CA SER A 95 -3.23 -0.42 -4.20
C SER A 95 -4.00 -0.23 -5.52
N PRO A 96 -3.56 -0.82 -6.63
CA PRO A 96 -2.37 -1.68 -6.75
C PRO A 96 -1.06 -0.90 -6.63
N VAL A 97 0.03 -1.65 -6.38
CA VAL A 97 1.41 -1.15 -6.45
C VAL A 97 2.23 -1.96 -7.43
N TYR A 98 3.37 -1.42 -7.83
CA TYR A 98 4.32 -2.01 -8.75
C TYR A 98 5.70 -2.07 -8.12
N LEU A 99 6.50 -3.07 -8.48
CA LEU A 99 7.73 -3.39 -7.79
C LEU A 99 8.89 -3.51 -8.76
N THR A 100 10.02 -2.89 -8.41
CA THR A 100 11.29 -3.04 -9.11
C THR A 100 12.46 -3.13 -8.13
N ALA A 101 13.56 -3.67 -8.58
CA ALA A 101 14.80 -3.72 -7.82
C ALA A 101 15.97 -3.22 -8.66
N VAL A 102 16.94 -2.64 -8.00
CA VAL A 102 18.18 -2.15 -8.59
C VAL A 102 19.36 -2.70 -7.82
N PHE A 103 20.33 -3.25 -8.53
CA PHE A 103 21.62 -3.62 -7.96
C PHE A 103 22.73 -2.90 -8.71
N ASP A 104 23.44 -2.04 -8.01
CA ASP A 104 24.64 -1.38 -8.52
C ASP A 104 25.89 -2.13 -8.04
N PRO A 105 26.65 -2.79 -8.95
CA PRO A 105 27.86 -3.50 -8.57
C PRO A 105 29.00 -2.59 -8.13
N ALA A 106 28.93 -1.29 -8.40
CA ALA A 106 29.92 -0.30 -7.93
C ALA A 106 29.61 0.22 -6.52
N GLY A 107 28.41 -0.05 -5.99
CA GLY A 107 28.00 0.38 -4.65
C GLY A 107 27.87 1.90 -4.48
N GLN A 108 27.62 2.62 -5.57
CA GLN A 108 27.51 4.09 -5.59
C GLN A 108 26.07 4.58 -5.63
N TYR A 109 25.12 3.66 -5.83
CA TYR A 109 23.72 4.01 -5.95
C TYR A 109 23.11 4.40 -4.61
N ASP A 110 22.58 5.62 -4.54
CA ASP A 110 21.99 6.20 -3.34
C ASP A 110 20.47 5.93 -3.22
N GLY A 111 19.85 5.34 -4.24
CA GLY A 111 18.40 5.07 -4.27
C GLY A 111 17.53 6.30 -4.54
N MET A 112 18.12 7.48 -4.80
CA MET A 112 17.39 8.74 -4.96
C MET A 112 17.49 9.31 -6.38
N SER A 113 18.60 9.08 -7.05
CA SER A 113 18.83 9.49 -8.43
C SER A 113 18.51 8.35 -9.42
N ALA A 114 18.75 8.58 -10.71
CA ALA A 114 18.68 7.49 -11.68
C ALA A 114 19.77 6.46 -11.37
N PRO A 115 19.49 5.14 -11.51
CA PRO A 115 20.51 4.13 -11.30
C PRO A 115 21.70 4.34 -12.23
N PRO A 116 22.95 4.13 -11.74
CA PRO A 116 24.13 4.24 -12.58
C PRO A 116 24.10 3.26 -13.76
N SER A 117 24.75 3.65 -14.88
CA SER A 117 24.95 2.74 -16.02
C SER A 117 25.60 1.44 -15.57
N GLY A 118 25.11 0.31 -16.09
CA GLY A 118 25.56 -1.02 -15.73
C GLY A 118 24.87 -1.64 -14.52
N SER A 119 24.03 -0.89 -13.78
CA SER A 119 23.21 -1.43 -12.70
C SER A 119 22.25 -2.49 -13.23
N SER A 120 22.13 -3.61 -12.54
CA SER A 120 21.17 -4.66 -12.87
C SER A 120 19.77 -4.28 -12.40
N LEU A 121 18.78 -4.54 -13.24
CA LEU A 121 17.39 -4.16 -13.02
C LEU A 121 16.51 -5.39 -12.86
N GLY A 122 15.70 -5.41 -11.79
CA GLY A 122 14.65 -6.37 -11.57
C GLY A 122 13.28 -5.73 -11.71
N LEU A 123 12.38 -6.39 -12.40
CA LEU A 123 10.98 -5.98 -12.55
C LEU A 123 10.06 -7.11 -12.12
N TYR A 124 9.14 -6.81 -11.21
CA TYR A 124 8.08 -7.76 -10.90
C TYR A 124 7.09 -7.80 -12.07
N SER A 125 7.10 -8.92 -12.78
CA SER A 125 6.42 -9.03 -14.06
C SER A 125 6.11 -10.50 -14.36
N LYS A 126 4.93 -10.78 -14.91
CA LYS A 126 4.59 -12.06 -15.54
C LYS A 126 4.93 -12.06 -17.01
N THR A 127 4.93 -10.89 -17.63
CA THR A 127 5.27 -10.71 -19.04
C THR A 127 6.50 -9.81 -19.12
N PRO A 128 7.61 -10.25 -19.71
CA PRO A 128 8.84 -9.46 -19.78
C PRO A 128 8.59 -8.02 -20.22
N GLY A 129 9.13 -7.06 -19.47
CA GLY A 129 9.01 -5.63 -19.74
C GLY A 129 7.68 -4.98 -19.37
N THR A 130 6.71 -5.73 -18.81
CA THR A 130 5.42 -5.18 -18.39
C THR A 130 5.27 -5.27 -16.88
N PRO A 131 5.18 -4.14 -16.15
CA PRO A 131 4.99 -4.16 -14.72
C PRO A 131 3.71 -4.89 -14.31
N GLU A 132 3.80 -5.83 -13.38
CA GLU A 132 2.64 -6.53 -12.85
C GLU A 132 2.06 -5.81 -11.65
N PRO A 133 0.74 -5.50 -11.63
CA PRO A 133 0.10 -4.87 -10.48
C PRO A 133 -0.01 -5.85 -9.31
N ILE A 134 0.37 -5.41 -8.13
CA ILE A 134 0.20 -6.13 -6.86
C ILE A 134 -0.95 -5.46 -6.11
N LYS A 135 -2.07 -6.16 -5.98
CA LYS A 135 -3.22 -5.70 -5.20
C LYS A 135 -3.04 -6.11 -3.74
N ILE A 136 -3.31 -5.18 -2.83
CA ILE A 136 -3.22 -5.39 -1.39
C ILE A 136 -4.46 -4.78 -0.77
N GLU A 137 -5.33 -5.59 -0.20
CA GLU A 137 -6.52 -5.10 0.47
C GLU A 137 -6.17 -4.48 1.85
N PRO A 138 -7.00 -3.57 2.37
CA PRO A 138 -6.79 -3.02 3.70
C PRO A 138 -6.71 -4.13 4.78
N GLY A 139 -5.66 -4.09 5.60
CA GLY A 139 -5.39 -5.11 6.62
C GLY A 139 -4.69 -6.37 6.10
N GLU A 140 -4.41 -6.45 4.81
CA GLU A 140 -3.77 -7.62 4.19
C GLU A 140 -2.25 -7.52 4.22
N THR A 141 -1.61 -8.69 4.31
CA THR A 141 -0.19 -8.88 4.03
C THR A 141 -0.06 -9.74 2.78
N VAL A 142 0.51 -9.18 1.73
CA VAL A 142 0.82 -9.88 0.48
C VAL A 142 2.31 -10.18 0.44
N GLU A 143 2.68 -11.41 0.05
CA GLU A 143 4.06 -11.82 -0.17
C GLU A 143 4.28 -12.12 -1.65
N VAL A 144 5.35 -11.56 -2.21
CA VAL A 144 5.75 -11.79 -3.61
C VAL A 144 7.23 -12.14 -3.68
N GLU A 145 7.63 -12.84 -4.73
CA GLU A 145 9.04 -13.10 -5.05
C GLU A 145 9.45 -12.27 -6.27
N LEU A 146 10.54 -11.52 -6.14
CA LEU A 146 11.18 -10.80 -7.22
C LEU A 146 12.50 -11.46 -7.58
N ALA A 147 12.50 -12.23 -8.66
CA ALA A 147 13.68 -12.86 -9.22
C ALA A 147 14.25 -12.00 -10.35
N PHE A 148 15.56 -11.78 -10.35
CA PHE A 148 16.26 -11.06 -11.42
C PHE A 148 17.73 -11.43 -11.48
N ASP A 149 18.39 -11.02 -12.56
CA ASP A 149 19.79 -11.28 -12.86
C ASP A 149 20.46 -10.07 -13.55
N ASP A 150 21.56 -10.31 -14.25
CA ASP A 150 22.30 -9.29 -14.98
C ASP A 150 21.85 -9.11 -16.44
N THR A 151 20.73 -9.70 -16.84
CA THR A 151 20.23 -9.64 -18.24
C THR A 151 19.70 -8.25 -18.58
N ALA A 152 18.95 -7.63 -17.66
CA ALA A 152 18.45 -6.27 -17.81
C ALA A 152 19.36 -5.30 -17.05
N LYS A 153 19.95 -4.34 -17.76
CA LYS A 153 20.84 -3.34 -17.17
C LYS A 153 20.46 -1.94 -17.59
N MET A 154 20.79 -0.99 -16.72
CA MET A 154 20.79 0.43 -17.09
C MET A 154 21.82 0.68 -18.20
N PRO A 155 21.44 1.41 -19.25
CA PRO A 155 22.32 1.75 -20.36
C PRO A 155 23.47 2.67 -19.97
#